data_d47effeacae93c2bdd8a406236322f63
#
_entry.id   d47effeacae93c2bdd8a406236322f63
#
_cell.length_a   1.000
_cell.length_b   1.000
_cell.length_c   1.000
_cell.angle_alpha   90.00
_cell.angle_beta   90.00
_cell.angle_gamma   90.00
#
_symmetry.space_group_name_H-M   'P 1'
#
loop_
_entity.id
_entity.type
_entity.pdbx_description
1 polymer ?
#
loop_
_entity_poly.entity_id
_entity_poly.type
_entity_poly.pdbx_seq_one_letter_code
_entity_poly.pdbx_strand_id
1 'polypeptide(L)'
;LTIIWRILYISLGYGISGLELYVDPGIDPARFGMAVVERLPILLLGILALPSPEVYALLTPFAVRIYWMAAVSLLCGLTFLFYPVWRGCRISGFWLTGTVLALVPLCAAWPGGRSLVLAAFGGMGLLAQTTHNTFQASFTPDRPARAWTRRILVLLLITRILSGAVHLQWTPAALD
;
A
#
# COMPACT_ATOMS: atom_id res chain seq x y z
N LEU A 1 -10.51 26.74 0.40
CA LEU A 1 -9.56 26.82 1.51
C LEU A 1 -8.19 26.26 1.13
N THR A 2 -8.11 25.08 0.54
CA THR A 2 -6.86 24.39 0.15
C THR A 2 -6.04 25.17 -0.88
N ILE A 3 -6.69 25.79 -1.85
CA ILE A 3 -6.03 26.59 -2.89
C ILE A 3 -5.40 27.87 -2.28
N ILE A 4 -6.13 28.55 -1.41
CA ILE A 4 -5.64 29.76 -0.73
C ILE A 4 -4.44 29.38 0.15
N TRP A 5 -4.53 28.28 0.89
CA TRP A 5 -3.43 27.77 1.71
C TRP A 5 -2.21 27.44 0.84
N ARG A 6 -2.41 26.81 -0.33
CA ARG A 6 -1.32 26.47 -1.25
C ARG A 6 -0.62 27.70 -1.80
N ILE A 7 -1.38 28.76 -2.15
CA ILE A 7 -0.84 30.03 -2.63
C ILE A 7 -0.01 30.70 -1.52
N LEU A 8 -0.53 30.78 -0.29
CA LEU A 8 0.19 31.32 0.85
C LEU A 8 1.47 30.52 1.16
N TYR A 9 1.39 29.20 1.12
CA TYR A 9 2.54 28.31 1.36
C TYR A 9 3.67 28.57 0.36
N ILE A 10 3.34 28.72 -0.93
CA ILE A 10 4.32 29.00 -1.99
C ILE A 10 4.85 30.44 -1.86
N SER A 11 3.98 31.43 -1.59
CA SER A 11 4.37 32.83 -1.50
C SER A 11 5.27 33.15 -0.30
N LEU A 12 5.15 32.36 0.77
CA LEU A 12 5.98 32.48 1.98
C LEU A 12 7.32 31.72 1.85
N GLY A 13 7.59 31.12 0.68
CA GLY A 13 8.82 30.37 0.44
C GLY A 13 8.88 29.03 1.18
N TYR A 14 7.79 28.59 1.78
CA TYR A 14 7.69 27.27 2.36
C TYR A 14 7.65 26.25 1.23
N GLY A 15 8.73 25.57 1.03
CA GLY A 15 8.86 24.45 0.11
C GLY A 15 10.07 23.63 0.53
N ILE A 16 10.00 22.33 0.34
CA ILE A 16 11.14 21.45 0.57
C ILE A 16 12.06 21.55 -0.67
N SER A 17 12.57 22.76 -0.91
CA SER A 17 13.57 23.01 -1.92
C SER A 17 14.91 22.48 -1.42
N GLY A 18 15.48 21.50 -2.12
CA GLY A 18 16.81 20.97 -1.81
C GLY A 18 16.83 19.61 -1.10
N LEU A 19 15.69 19.04 -0.69
CA LEU A 19 15.63 17.66 -0.23
C LEU A 19 15.22 16.74 -1.41
N GLU A 20 16.14 15.90 -1.86
CA GLU A 20 15.87 14.92 -2.93
C GLU A 20 14.79 13.87 -2.56
N LEU A 21 14.35 13.89 -1.32
CA LEU A 21 13.36 12.97 -0.74
C LEU A 21 11.92 13.25 -1.18
N TYR A 22 11.63 14.49 -1.62
CA TYR A 22 10.30 14.90 -2.05
C TYR A 22 10.30 15.29 -3.52
N VAL A 23 9.37 14.73 -4.28
CA VAL A 23 9.18 15.04 -5.70
C VAL A 23 7.87 15.81 -5.85
N ASP A 24 7.95 17.11 -6.18
CA ASP A 24 6.76 17.94 -6.40
C ASP A 24 6.16 17.63 -7.79
N PRO A 25 4.93 17.10 -7.86
CA PRO A 25 4.28 16.82 -9.13
C PRO A 25 4.00 18.06 -9.98
N GLY A 26 3.98 19.25 -9.35
CA GLY A 26 3.75 20.52 -10.05
C GLY A 26 5.03 21.07 -10.71
N ILE A 27 6.20 20.70 -10.24
CA ILE A 27 7.50 21.16 -10.75
C ILE A 27 8.04 20.17 -11.78
N ASP A 28 8.03 18.89 -11.44
CA ASP A 28 8.55 17.82 -12.31
C ASP A 28 7.58 16.61 -12.35
N PRO A 29 6.56 16.67 -13.22
CA PRO A 29 5.58 15.60 -13.36
C PRO A 29 6.17 14.30 -13.89
N ALA A 30 7.24 14.36 -14.69
CA ALA A 30 7.89 13.16 -15.23
C ALA A 30 8.63 12.40 -14.13
N ARG A 31 9.39 13.10 -13.30
CA ARG A 31 10.07 12.51 -12.14
C ARG A 31 9.07 11.98 -11.12
N PHE A 32 7.95 12.68 -10.92
CA PHE A 32 6.86 12.20 -10.07
C PHE A 32 6.26 10.90 -10.62
N GLY A 33 6.00 10.82 -11.93
CA GLY A 33 5.51 9.59 -12.57
C GLY A 33 6.44 8.40 -12.35
N MET A 34 7.76 8.59 -12.48
CA MET A 34 8.76 7.56 -12.17
C MET A 34 8.72 7.18 -10.68
N ALA A 35 8.63 8.14 -9.78
CA ALA A 35 8.51 7.89 -8.34
C ALA A 35 7.24 7.09 -8.00
N VAL A 36 6.13 7.32 -8.69
CA VAL A 36 4.90 6.53 -8.54
C VAL A 36 5.16 5.08 -8.94
N VAL A 37 5.77 4.84 -10.10
CA VAL A 37 6.05 3.47 -10.59
C VAL A 37 6.99 2.72 -9.63
N GLU A 38 7.98 3.41 -9.07
CA GLU A 38 8.93 2.79 -8.15
C GLU A 38 8.35 2.56 -6.75
N ARG A 39 7.61 3.52 -6.21
CA ARG A 39 7.18 3.52 -4.80
C ARG A 39 5.82 2.87 -4.58
N LEU A 40 4.89 2.98 -5.54
CA LEU A 40 3.53 2.45 -5.40
C LEU A 40 3.47 0.95 -5.08
N PRO A 41 4.22 0.05 -5.76
CA PRO A 41 4.20 -1.37 -5.43
C PRO A 41 4.69 -1.65 -4.00
N ILE A 42 5.71 -0.92 -3.56
CA ILE A 42 6.29 -1.07 -2.22
C ILE A 42 5.30 -0.61 -1.14
N LEU A 43 4.62 0.52 -1.38
CA LEU A 43 3.60 1.05 -0.47
C LEU A 43 2.37 0.15 -0.40
N LEU A 44 1.89 -0.38 -1.54
CA LEU A 44 0.81 -1.36 -1.58
C LEU A 44 1.16 -2.63 -0.81
N LEU A 45 2.39 -3.11 -0.98
CA LEU A 45 2.87 -4.27 -0.24
C LEU A 45 2.91 -4.00 1.26
N GLY A 46 3.36 -2.81 1.68
CA GLY A 46 3.36 -2.38 3.07
C GLY A 46 1.97 -2.34 3.71
N ILE A 47 0.92 -2.03 2.92
CA ILE A 47 -0.47 -2.08 3.39
C ILE A 47 -0.92 -3.53 3.62
N LEU A 48 -0.47 -4.46 2.79
CA LEU A 48 -0.90 -5.86 2.83
C LEU A 48 -0.20 -6.72 3.89
N ALA A 49 0.73 -6.18 4.67
CA ALA A 49 1.37 -6.88 5.81
C ALA A 49 2.81 -7.38 5.62
N LEU A 50 3.47 -6.95 4.59
CA LEU A 50 4.89 -7.28 4.37
C LEU A 50 5.78 -6.16 4.91
N PRO A 51 7.10 -6.33 4.95
CA PRO A 51 7.94 -5.51 5.80
C PRO A 51 7.63 -4.02 5.66
N SER A 52 7.74 -3.30 6.78
CA SER A 52 7.52 -1.85 6.84
C SER A 52 8.22 -1.17 5.67
N PRO A 53 7.58 -0.21 4.98
CA PRO A 53 8.21 0.54 3.89
C PRO A 53 9.52 1.21 4.29
N GLU A 54 9.75 1.40 5.58
CA GLU A 54 10.97 1.98 6.16
C GLU A 54 12.21 1.08 5.90
N VAL A 55 12.01 -0.23 5.73
CA VAL A 55 13.07 -1.17 5.33
C VAL A 55 13.71 -0.75 4.00
N TYR A 56 12.94 -0.11 3.12
CA TYR A 56 13.44 0.43 1.86
C TYR A 56 14.64 1.39 2.05
N ALA A 57 14.64 2.16 3.13
CA ALA A 57 15.72 3.11 3.44
C ALA A 57 17.04 2.42 3.84
N LEU A 58 16.96 1.18 4.30
CA LEU A 58 18.11 0.40 4.78
C LEU A 58 18.73 -0.49 3.70
N LEU A 59 18.05 -0.62 2.54
CA LEU A 59 18.47 -1.52 1.48
C LEU A 59 19.50 -0.88 0.56
N THR A 60 20.46 -1.68 0.10
CA THR A 60 21.38 -1.28 -0.97
C THR A 60 20.61 -1.12 -2.29
N PRO A 61 21.11 -0.33 -3.27
CA PRO A 61 20.43 -0.11 -4.55
C PRO A 61 20.09 -1.42 -5.30
N PHE A 62 20.93 -2.43 -5.16
CA PHE A 62 20.69 -3.77 -5.73
C PHE A 62 19.54 -4.49 -5.03
N ALA A 63 19.53 -4.46 -3.69
CA ALA A 63 18.48 -5.08 -2.89
C ALA A 63 17.13 -4.39 -3.11
N VAL A 64 17.09 -3.07 -3.32
CA VAL A 64 15.90 -2.31 -3.68
C VAL A 64 15.27 -2.83 -4.97
N ARG A 65 16.05 -3.10 -6.00
CA ARG A 65 15.54 -3.64 -7.27
C ARG A 65 14.93 -5.03 -7.09
N ILE A 66 15.60 -5.91 -6.35
CA ILE A 66 15.07 -7.25 -6.04
C ILE A 66 13.77 -7.13 -5.27
N TYR A 67 13.73 -6.28 -4.24
CA TYR A 67 12.54 -6.03 -3.44
C TYR A 67 11.37 -5.51 -4.27
N TRP A 68 11.63 -4.56 -5.19
CA TRP A 68 10.63 -4.03 -6.11
C TRP A 68 10.09 -5.12 -7.04
N MET A 69 10.97 -5.93 -7.66
CA MET A 69 10.56 -7.04 -8.51
C MET A 69 9.71 -8.06 -7.75
N ALA A 70 10.11 -8.41 -6.53
CA ALA A 70 9.36 -9.30 -5.65
C ALA A 70 7.98 -8.69 -5.30
N ALA A 71 7.93 -7.39 -4.99
CA ALA A 71 6.69 -6.68 -4.69
C ALA A 71 5.73 -6.71 -5.87
N VAL A 72 6.19 -6.37 -7.07
CA VAL A 72 5.38 -6.39 -8.29
C VAL A 72 4.89 -7.81 -8.58
N SER A 73 5.77 -8.82 -8.52
CA SER A 73 5.40 -10.22 -8.77
C SER A 73 4.35 -10.71 -7.79
N LEU A 74 4.51 -10.39 -6.50
CA LEU A 74 3.55 -10.78 -5.47
C LEU A 74 2.20 -10.06 -5.65
N LEU A 75 2.20 -8.77 -5.93
CA LEU A 75 0.97 -8.01 -6.18
C LEU A 75 0.24 -8.50 -7.43
N CYS A 76 0.95 -8.82 -8.51
CA CYS A 76 0.37 -9.43 -9.70
C CYS A 76 -0.22 -10.80 -9.38
N GLY A 77 0.49 -11.64 -8.64
CA GLY A 77 0.01 -12.95 -8.19
C GLY A 77 -1.26 -12.85 -7.33
N LEU A 78 -1.27 -11.92 -6.36
CA LEU A 78 -2.45 -11.66 -5.52
C LEU A 78 -3.62 -11.13 -6.34
N THR A 79 -3.37 -10.20 -7.26
CA THR A 79 -4.40 -9.66 -8.14
C THR A 79 -5.00 -10.76 -9.00
N PHE A 80 -4.17 -11.59 -9.61
CA PHE A 80 -4.64 -12.74 -10.42
C PHE A 80 -5.46 -13.73 -9.60
N LEU A 81 -5.01 -14.03 -8.37
CA LEU A 81 -5.69 -14.95 -7.46
C LEU A 81 -7.06 -14.43 -7.01
N PHE A 82 -7.14 -13.14 -6.66
CA PHE A 82 -8.36 -12.52 -6.13
C PHE A 82 -9.26 -11.93 -7.22
N TYR A 83 -8.77 -11.81 -8.46
CA TYR A 83 -9.54 -11.27 -9.58
C TYR A 83 -10.94 -11.90 -9.73
N PRO A 84 -11.11 -13.25 -9.68
CA PRO A 84 -12.42 -13.86 -9.79
C PRO A 84 -13.37 -13.52 -8.62
N VAL A 85 -12.82 -13.14 -7.45
CA VAL A 85 -13.58 -12.72 -6.27
C VAL A 85 -14.01 -11.26 -6.39
N TRP A 86 -13.18 -10.43 -7.00
CA TRP A 86 -13.44 -8.99 -7.17
C TRP A 86 -14.29 -8.68 -8.39
N ARG A 87 -14.17 -9.51 -9.44
CA ARG A 87 -14.92 -9.32 -10.67
C ARG A 87 -16.43 -9.41 -10.43
N GLY A 88 -17.11 -8.31 -10.70
CA GLY A 88 -18.56 -8.18 -10.49
C GLY A 88 -18.97 -7.57 -9.15
N CYS A 89 -18.02 -7.33 -8.23
CA CYS A 89 -18.29 -6.64 -6.97
C CYS A 89 -17.86 -5.17 -7.05
N ARG A 90 -18.83 -4.26 -7.18
CA ARG A 90 -18.58 -2.81 -7.25
C ARG A 90 -17.87 -2.28 -6.01
N ILE A 91 -18.14 -2.88 -4.84
CA ILE A 91 -17.54 -2.48 -3.56
C ILE A 91 -16.04 -2.79 -3.54
N SER A 92 -15.63 -3.95 -4.08
CA SER A 92 -14.20 -4.29 -4.19
C SER A 92 -13.47 -3.31 -5.11
N GLY A 93 -14.10 -2.93 -6.23
CA GLY A 93 -13.56 -1.90 -7.13
C GLY A 93 -13.40 -0.54 -6.45
N PHE A 94 -14.38 -0.12 -5.66
CA PHE A 94 -14.31 1.11 -4.88
C PHE A 94 -13.11 1.11 -3.92
N TRP A 95 -12.95 0.06 -3.10
CA TRP A 95 -11.84 -0.05 -2.16
C TRP A 95 -10.49 -0.09 -2.86
N LEU A 96 -10.36 -0.86 -3.96
CA LEU A 96 -9.11 -0.94 -4.73
C LEU A 96 -8.73 0.42 -5.31
N THR A 97 -9.66 1.08 -6.01
CA THR A 97 -9.43 2.39 -6.62
C THR A 97 -9.13 3.45 -5.56
N GLY A 98 -9.88 3.46 -4.47
CA GLY A 98 -9.65 4.37 -3.33
C GLY A 98 -8.27 4.20 -2.71
N THR A 99 -7.83 2.95 -2.53
CA THR A 99 -6.48 2.65 -2.00
C THR A 99 -5.39 3.18 -2.93
N VAL A 100 -5.49 2.89 -4.24
CA VAL A 100 -4.51 3.35 -5.22
C VAL A 100 -4.48 4.88 -5.30
N LEU A 101 -5.63 5.54 -5.38
CA LEU A 101 -5.73 6.99 -5.42
C LEU A 101 -5.17 7.65 -4.15
N ALA A 102 -5.38 7.05 -2.97
CA ALA A 102 -4.81 7.54 -1.72
C ALA A 102 -3.29 7.38 -1.67
N LEU A 103 -2.71 6.39 -2.35
CA LEU A 103 -1.27 6.16 -2.40
C LEU A 103 -0.53 7.07 -3.39
N VAL A 104 -1.18 7.50 -4.47
CA VAL A 104 -0.53 8.35 -5.50
C VAL A 104 0.12 9.59 -4.88
N PRO A 105 -0.56 10.43 -4.07
CA PRO A 105 0.08 11.58 -3.44
C PRO A 105 1.17 11.20 -2.44
N LEU A 106 1.09 10.02 -1.82
CA LEU A 106 2.12 9.54 -0.88
C LEU A 106 3.41 9.14 -1.59
N CYS A 107 3.35 8.84 -2.88
CA CYS A 107 4.55 8.57 -3.69
C CYS A 107 5.42 9.82 -3.90
N ALA A 108 4.89 11.03 -3.69
CA ALA A 108 5.66 12.28 -3.73
C ALA A 108 6.69 12.34 -2.59
N ALA A 109 6.40 11.76 -1.44
CA ALA A 109 7.25 11.75 -0.27
C ALA A 109 8.03 10.43 -0.14
N TRP A 110 8.99 10.41 0.78
CA TRP A 110 9.69 9.18 1.13
C TRP A 110 8.71 8.14 1.72
N PRO A 111 8.83 6.85 1.35
CA PRO A 111 7.97 5.80 1.89
C PRO A 111 8.09 5.69 3.41
N GLY A 112 7.10 6.18 4.14
CA GLY A 112 7.03 6.10 5.59
C GLY A 112 5.74 5.46 6.07
N GLY A 113 5.81 4.60 7.10
CA GLY A 113 4.65 3.86 7.62
C GLY A 113 3.53 4.78 8.14
N ARG A 114 3.88 5.94 8.69
CA ARG A 114 2.90 6.90 9.25
C ARG A 114 1.98 7.50 8.20
N SER A 115 2.47 7.72 6.98
CA SER A 115 1.68 8.27 5.87
C SER A 115 0.68 7.27 5.29
N LEU A 116 0.88 5.96 5.53
CA LEU A 116 0.03 4.91 5.01
C LEU A 116 -1.31 4.75 5.73
N VAL A 117 -1.54 5.43 6.86
CA VAL A 117 -2.75 5.22 7.69
C VAL A 117 -4.03 5.38 6.86
N LEU A 118 -4.16 6.45 6.07
CA LEU A 118 -5.35 6.68 5.24
C LEU A 118 -5.51 5.61 4.14
N ALA A 119 -4.43 5.27 3.46
CA ALA A 119 -4.45 4.24 2.43
C ALA A 119 -4.70 2.83 3.03
N ALA A 120 -4.26 2.60 4.28
CA ALA A 120 -4.51 1.35 4.99
C ALA A 120 -6.00 1.11 5.26
N PHE A 121 -6.81 2.14 5.48
CA PHE A 121 -8.26 1.98 5.58
C PHE A 121 -8.85 1.37 4.30
N GLY A 122 -8.43 1.87 3.14
CA GLY A 122 -8.84 1.31 1.85
C GLY A 122 -8.39 -0.14 1.66
N GLY A 123 -7.13 -0.44 1.97
CA GLY A 123 -6.57 -1.79 1.91
C GLY A 123 -7.25 -2.76 2.86
N MET A 124 -7.57 -2.32 4.09
CA MET A 124 -8.32 -3.13 5.05
C MET A 124 -9.76 -3.36 4.59
N GLY A 125 -10.42 -2.34 4.02
CA GLY A 125 -11.75 -2.49 3.40
C GLY A 125 -11.74 -3.52 2.28
N LEU A 126 -10.71 -3.50 1.43
CA LEU A 126 -10.53 -4.48 0.36
C LEU A 126 -10.32 -5.90 0.92
N LEU A 127 -9.47 -6.07 1.94
CA LEU A 127 -9.25 -7.35 2.61
C LEU A 127 -10.53 -7.87 3.27
N ALA A 128 -11.26 -7.03 3.99
CA ALA A 128 -12.52 -7.40 4.64
C ALA A 128 -13.56 -7.85 3.60
N GLN A 129 -13.71 -7.10 2.50
CA GLN A 129 -14.61 -7.46 1.41
C GLN A 129 -14.20 -8.77 0.72
N THR A 130 -12.89 -8.97 0.50
CA THR A 130 -12.36 -10.20 -0.08
C THR A 130 -12.62 -11.39 0.83
N THR A 131 -12.44 -11.20 2.13
CA THR A 131 -12.74 -12.21 3.16
C THR A 131 -14.21 -12.59 3.12
N HIS A 132 -15.11 -11.60 3.18
CA HIS A 132 -16.55 -11.81 3.13
C HIS A 132 -16.97 -12.59 1.88
N ASN A 133 -16.54 -12.13 0.70
CA ASN A 133 -16.87 -12.78 -0.57
C ASN A 133 -16.33 -14.21 -0.67
N THR A 134 -15.12 -14.46 -0.16
CA THR A 134 -14.47 -15.78 -0.17
C THR A 134 -15.20 -16.75 0.74
N PHE A 135 -15.62 -16.30 1.93
CA PHE A 135 -16.38 -17.13 2.87
C PHE A 135 -17.80 -17.40 2.38
N GLN A 136 -18.51 -16.41 1.85
CA GLN A 136 -19.83 -16.63 1.26
C GLN A 136 -19.79 -17.62 0.08
N ALA A 137 -18.77 -17.53 -0.76
CA ALA A 137 -18.59 -18.44 -1.87
C ALA A 137 -18.23 -19.88 -1.43
N SER A 138 -17.80 -20.09 -0.18
CA SER A 138 -17.44 -21.43 0.34
C SER A 138 -18.66 -22.31 0.65
N PHE A 139 -19.86 -21.73 0.72
CA PHE A 139 -21.09 -22.50 0.86
C PHE A 139 -21.57 -23.16 -0.43
N THR A 140 -20.91 -22.93 -1.56
CA THR A 140 -21.17 -23.63 -2.84
C THR A 140 -20.06 -24.65 -3.12
N PRO A 141 -20.34 -25.97 -3.23
CA PRO A 141 -19.35 -27.05 -3.12
C PRO A 141 -18.36 -27.24 -4.27
N ASP A 142 -18.44 -26.53 -5.38
CA ASP A 142 -17.92 -27.02 -6.66
C ASP A 142 -16.56 -26.50 -7.17
N ARG A 143 -15.68 -25.85 -6.40
CA ARG A 143 -14.38 -25.41 -6.97
C ARG A 143 -13.17 -25.50 -6.02
N PRO A 144 -12.19 -26.41 -6.28
CA PRO A 144 -10.96 -26.59 -5.48
C PRO A 144 -10.05 -25.36 -5.47
N ALA A 145 -10.10 -24.50 -6.49
CA ALA A 145 -9.36 -23.23 -6.55
C ALA A 145 -9.67 -22.29 -5.37
N ARG A 146 -10.84 -22.40 -4.77
CA ARG A 146 -11.27 -21.59 -3.60
C ARG A 146 -10.57 -21.97 -2.30
N ALA A 147 -10.12 -23.21 -2.14
CA ALA A 147 -9.38 -23.64 -0.95
C ALA A 147 -8.02 -22.94 -0.83
N TRP A 148 -7.30 -22.78 -1.94
CA TRP A 148 -6.04 -22.06 -2.00
C TRP A 148 -6.22 -20.56 -1.72
N THR A 149 -7.23 -19.94 -2.33
CA THR A 149 -7.58 -18.53 -2.09
C THR A 149 -7.84 -18.27 -0.61
N ARG A 150 -8.60 -19.16 0.05
CA ARG A 150 -8.88 -19.07 1.49
C ARG A 150 -7.61 -19.22 2.34
N ARG A 151 -6.73 -20.18 2.01
CA ARG A 151 -5.46 -20.38 2.74
C ARG A 151 -4.56 -19.15 2.65
N ILE A 152 -4.40 -18.59 1.44
CA ILE A 152 -3.58 -17.41 1.22
C ILE A 152 -4.18 -16.20 1.94
N LEU A 153 -5.50 -16.03 1.92
CA LEU A 153 -6.17 -14.97 2.65
C LEU A 153 -5.97 -15.07 4.16
N VAL A 154 -6.09 -16.29 4.73
CA VAL A 154 -5.83 -16.53 6.16
C VAL A 154 -4.38 -16.23 6.50
N LEU A 155 -3.42 -16.64 5.66
CA LEU A 155 -2.01 -16.29 5.84
C LEU A 155 -1.78 -14.78 5.83
N LEU A 156 -2.38 -14.04 4.89
CA LEU A 156 -2.28 -12.58 4.84
C LEU A 156 -2.86 -11.92 6.10
N LEU A 157 -3.99 -12.40 6.60
CA LEU A 157 -4.59 -11.88 7.83
C LEU A 157 -3.71 -12.18 9.05
N ILE A 158 -3.15 -13.38 9.15
CA ILE A 158 -2.24 -13.75 10.24
C ILE A 158 -0.98 -12.89 10.20
N THR A 159 -0.34 -12.74 9.04
CA THR A 159 0.85 -11.89 8.92
C THR A 159 0.55 -10.44 9.27
N ARG A 160 -0.64 -9.95 8.94
CA ARG A 160 -1.07 -8.59 9.28
C ARG A 160 -1.27 -8.39 10.78
N ILE A 161 -1.89 -9.35 11.46
CA ILE A 161 -2.09 -9.30 12.92
C ILE A 161 -0.74 -9.38 13.64
N LEU A 162 0.15 -10.29 13.21
CA LEU A 162 1.47 -10.45 13.81
C LEU A 162 2.34 -9.22 13.61
N SER A 163 2.36 -8.62 12.41
CA SER A 163 3.13 -7.40 12.15
C SER A 163 2.63 -6.22 12.99
N GLY A 164 1.31 -6.08 13.16
CA GLY A 164 0.72 -5.05 14.02
C GLY A 164 1.11 -5.22 15.49
N ALA A 165 1.12 -6.45 15.98
CA ALA A 165 1.52 -6.76 17.36
C ALA A 165 3.01 -6.45 17.62
N VAL A 166 3.88 -6.77 16.66
CA VAL A 166 5.32 -6.47 16.75
C VAL A 166 5.55 -4.96 16.76
N HIS A 167 4.89 -4.19 15.90
CA HIS A 167 5.02 -2.73 15.89
C HIS A 167 4.57 -2.06 17.19
N LEU A 168 3.52 -2.57 17.84
CA LEU A 168 3.05 -2.05 19.13
C LEU A 168 4.04 -2.30 20.28
N GLN A 169 4.84 -3.34 20.20
CA GLN A 169 5.83 -3.66 21.25
C GLN A 169 7.12 -2.83 21.13
N TRP A 170 7.46 -2.33 19.94
CA TRP A 170 8.70 -1.58 19.72
C TRP A 170 8.56 -0.06 19.98
N THR A 171 7.36 0.48 20.01
CA THR A 171 7.13 1.91 20.22
C THR A 171 7.41 2.42 21.64
N PRO A 172 7.19 1.68 22.72
CA PRO A 172 7.51 2.18 24.09
C PRO A 172 9.01 2.15 24.42
N ALA A 173 9.80 1.26 23.82
CA ALA A 173 11.24 1.12 24.14
C ALA A 173 12.13 2.24 23.55
N ALA A 174 11.60 3.12 22.72
CA ALA A 174 12.34 4.21 22.09
C ALA A 174 12.07 5.58 22.75
N LEU A 175 11.29 5.62 23.84
CA LEU A 175 10.91 6.84 24.55
C LEU A 175 11.53 6.95 25.96
N ASP A 176 12.29 5.94 26.40
CA ASP A 176 13.13 5.93 27.61
C ASP A 176 14.60 6.11 27.21
#